data_256f5f137cb193036c1c84301ad9d596
#
_entry.id   256f5f137cb193036c1c84301ad9d596
#
_cell.length_a   1.000
_cell.length_b   1.000
_cell.length_c   1.000
_cell.angle_alpha   90.00
_cell.angle_beta   90.00
_cell.angle_gamma   90.00
#
_symmetry.space_group_name_H-M   'P 1'
#
loop_
_entity.id
_entity.type
_entity.pdbx_description
1 polymer ?
#
loop_
_entity_poly.entity_id
_entity_poly.type
_entity_poly.pdbx_seq_one_letter_code
_entity_poly.pdbx_strand_id
1 'polypeptide(L)'
;NNIARGGLNMSTTTSLFKGGRSGPSIVANDLKKSLVFNRVTRSQDNNQYMPPTGTPLTYDEIKLLEWWINQGASLKTSLIDIRPDSKIQSLLFKNYSIDLRKKPWYEIVKLPAIDESVFNELDKHNFSCKKLSSENSLLDIRYNGSQILEKDLLTLEKYAPYITWLNLGESRLKDSHIKFISKMKNLTRLSLQKNNLKTDALKPLLNLDHIEILNLHSTKVDREIFELIENSKSLKKVFLWNTLVTSKEINNQNQKYEGIEIVGNLE
;
A
#
# COMPACT_ATOMS: atom_id res chain seq x y z
N ASN A 1 14.70 -21.57 -30.53
CA ASN A 1 15.06 -23.02 -30.50
C ASN A 1 14.68 -23.68 -31.82
N ASN A 2 15.64 -23.89 -32.70
CA ASN A 2 15.42 -24.42 -34.05
C ASN A 2 15.25 -25.96 -34.09
N ILE A 3 15.32 -26.64 -32.93
CA ILE A 3 15.24 -28.09 -32.85
C ILE A 3 13.94 -28.51 -32.19
N ALA A 4 13.00 -29.01 -32.99
CA ALA A 4 11.70 -29.51 -32.52
C ALA A 4 11.80 -31.01 -32.15
N ARG A 5 12.46 -31.36 -31.05
CA ARG A 5 12.49 -32.74 -30.54
C ARG A 5 11.08 -33.19 -30.16
N GLY A 6 10.70 -34.40 -30.62
CA GLY A 6 9.34 -34.91 -30.39
C GLY A 6 8.25 -34.11 -31.09
N GLY A 7 8.58 -33.23 -32.03
CA GLY A 7 7.64 -32.35 -32.71
C GLY A 7 7.16 -31.13 -31.93
N LEU A 8 7.72 -30.90 -30.72
CA LEU A 8 7.40 -29.74 -29.91
C LEU A 8 8.15 -28.50 -30.44
N ASN A 9 7.39 -27.51 -30.86
CA ASN A 9 7.91 -26.19 -31.25
C ASN A 9 7.42 -25.14 -30.24
N MET A 10 8.36 -24.43 -29.65
CA MET A 10 8.09 -23.39 -28.64
C MET A 10 8.34 -21.97 -29.17
N SER A 11 8.51 -21.79 -30.47
CA SER A 11 8.82 -20.50 -31.09
C SER A 11 7.64 -19.54 -31.17
N THR A 12 6.42 -20.05 -31.15
CA THR A 12 5.20 -19.27 -31.17
C THR A 12 4.23 -19.73 -30.07
N THR A 13 3.37 -18.85 -29.61
CA THR A 13 2.33 -19.16 -28.65
C THR A 13 1.44 -20.31 -29.11
N THR A 14 0.99 -20.27 -30.37
CA THR A 14 0.12 -21.32 -30.95
C THR A 14 0.82 -22.67 -30.93
N SER A 15 2.06 -22.76 -31.39
CA SER A 15 2.80 -24.01 -31.40
C SER A 15 3.15 -24.51 -30.00
N LEU A 16 3.42 -23.62 -29.04
CA LEU A 16 3.60 -23.95 -27.64
C LEU A 16 2.39 -24.69 -27.08
N PHE A 17 1.20 -24.15 -27.22
CA PHE A 17 -0.03 -24.79 -26.70
C PHE A 17 -0.41 -26.06 -27.47
N LYS A 18 -0.23 -26.09 -28.78
CA LYS A 18 -0.46 -27.27 -29.61
C LYS A 18 0.36 -28.49 -29.13
N GLY A 19 1.57 -28.24 -28.68
CA GLY A 19 2.49 -29.28 -28.19
C GLY A 19 3.16 -30.08 -29.29
N GLY A 20 3.55 -31.31 -28.96
CA GLY A 20 4.27 -32.23 -29.86
C GLY A 20 3.51 -33.55 -30.11
N ARG A 21 4.28 -34.57 -30.49
CA ARG A 21 3.73 -35.93 -30.79
C ARG A 21 3.03 -36.58 -29.60
N SER A 22 3.41 -36.21 -28.36
CA SER A 22 2.84 -36.77 -27.12
C SER A 22 1.55 -36.08 -26.68
N GLY A 23 1.12 -35.03 -27.38
CA GLY A 23 -0.06 -34.25 -27.04
C GLY A 23 0.23 -32.77 -26.70
N PRO A 24 -0.79 -32.05 -26.19
CA PRO A 24 -0.67 -30.63 -25.86
C PRO A 24 0.35 -30.41 -24.75
N SER A 25 1.16 -29.37 -24.91
CA SER A 25 2.14 -29.04 -23.87
C SER A 25 1.53 -28.36 -22.66
N ILE A 26 0.51 -27.54 -22.88
CA ILE A 26 -0.24 -26.80 -21.84
C ILE A 26 -1.72 -26.94 -22.13
N VAL A 27 -2.47 -27.34 -21.11
CA VAL A 27 -3.95 -27.38 -21.13
C VAL A 27 -4.44 -26.47 -20.02
N ALA A 28 -5.18 -25.43 -20.40
CA ALA A 28 -5.73 -24.47 -19.45
C ALA A 28 -6.58 -25.16 -18.38
N ASN A 29 -6.36 -24.79 -17.11
CA ASN A 29 -7.03 -25.33 -15.92
C ASN A 29 -6.86 -26.85 -15.70
N ASP A 30 -5.91 -27.51 -16.38
CA ASP A 30 -5.69 -28.94 -16.24
C ASP A 30 -4.19 -29.28 -16.16
N LEU A 31 -3.67 -29.35 -14.95
CA LEU A 31 -2.26 -29.72 -14.68
C LEU A 31 -1.95 -31.15 -15.14
N LYS A 32 -2.91 -32.09 -14.98
CA LYS A 32 -2.70 -33.51 -15.33
C LYS A 32 -2.53 -33.71 -16.83
N LYS A 33 -3.22 -32.93 -17.66
CA LYS A 33 -3.10 -32.97 -19.11
C LYS A 33 -1.99 -32.07 -19.64
N SER A 34 -1.44 -31.17 -18.83
CA SER A 34 -0.34 -30.28 -19.20
C SER A 34 1.00 -31.02 -19.18
N LEU A 35 1.50 -31.45 -20.35
CA LEU A 35 2.72 -32.23 -20.46
C LEU A 35 3.95 -31.49 -19.94
N VAL A 36 4.02 -30.17 -20.10
CA VAL A 36 5.11 -29.36 -19.55
C VAL A 36 5.17 -29.54 -18.03
N PHE A 37 4.05 -29.33 -17.33
CA PHE A 37 4.00 -29.49 -15.88
C PHE A 37 4.38 -30.90 -15.43
N ASN A 38 3.76 -31.90 -16.04
CA ASN A 38 4.05 -33.30 -15.73
C ASN A 38 5.53 -33.67 -15.92
N ARG A 39 6.22 -33.11 -16.91
CA ARG A 39 7.61 -33.44 -17.19
C ARG A 39 8.59 -32.73 -16.25
N VAL A 40 8.34 -31.46 -15.91
CA VAL A 40 9.23 -30.70 -15.01
C VAL A 40 9.10 -31.11 -13.53
N THR A 41 8.00 -31.79 -13.17
CA THR A 41 7.75 -32.28 -11.80
C THR A 41 8.09 -33.76 -11.60
N ARG A 42 8.57 -34.46 -12.63
CA ARG A 42 9.06 -35.85 -12.49
C ARG A 42 10.42 -35.90 -11.77
N SER A 43 10.76 -37.09 -11.27
CA SER A 43 12.14 -37.36 -10.82
C SER A 43 13.13 -37.18 -11.97
N GLN A 44 14.30 -36.62 -11.69
CA GLN A 44 15.35 -36.41 -12.67
C GLN A 44 15.85 -37.69 -13.33
N ASP A 45 15.71 -38.84 -12.66
CA ASP A 45 16.06 -40.19 -13.21
C ASP A 45 15.05 -40.68 -14.26
N ASN A 46 13.91 -40.01 -14.40
CA ASN A 46 12.87 -40.39 -15.37
C ASN A 46 13.27 -39.94 -16.76
N ASN A 47 13.24 -40.86 -17.76
CA ASN A 47 13.58 -40.56 -19.14
C ASN A 47 12.68 -39.49 -19.83
N GLN A 48 11.56 -39.16 -19.23
CA GLN A 48 10.65 -38.09 -19.67
C GLN A 48 10.79 -36.81 -18.88
N TYR A 49 11.74 -36.77 -17.92
CA TYR A 49 12.02 -35.53 -17.18
C TYR A 49 12.50 -34.40 -18.09
N MET A 50 12.13 -33.18 -17.77
CA MET A 50 12.57 -31.99 -18.52
C MET A 50 13.00 -30.90 -17.52
N PRO A 51 14.13 -30.21 -17.82
CA PRO A 51 15.01 -30.39 -18.96
C PRO A 51 15.89 -31.64 -18.79
N PRO A 52 16.18 -32.39 -19.88
CA PRO A 52 17.06 -33.59 -19.78
C PRO A 52 18.53 -33.25 -19.49
N THR A 53 18.92 -32.03 -19.75
CA THR A 53 20.22 -31.44 -19.46
C THR A 53 20.06 -29.98 -19.11
N GLY A 54 20.91 -29.45 -18.23
CA GLY A 54 20.82 -28.06 -17.76
C GLY A 54 20.20 -27.93 -16.37
N THR A 55 19.90 -26.72 -15.99
CA THR A 55 19.36 -26.42 -14.64
C THR A 55 17.89 -26.77 -14.57
N PRO A 56 17.47 -27.58 -13.59
CA PRO A 56 16.05 -27.84 -13.31
C PRO A 56 15.31 -26.55 -12.95
N LEU A 57 13.98 -26.55 -13.17
CA LEU A 57 13.15 -25.49 -12.61
C LEU A 57 13.22 -25.53 -11.08
N THR A 58 13.34 -24.37 -10.49
CA THR A 58 13.26 -24.20 -9.04
C THR A 58 11.84 -24.49 -8.54
N TYR A 59 11.71 -24.76 -7.26
CA TYR A 59 10.39 -24.93 -6.64
C TYR A 59 9.47 -23.71 -6.87
N ASP A 60 10.03 -22.50 -6.78
CA ASP A 60 9.31 -21.26 -7.02
C ASP A 60 8.77 -21.17 -8.46
N GLU A 61 9.58 -21.54 -9.45
CA GLU A 61 9.17 -21.55 -10.85
C GLU A 61 8.10 -22.61 -11.14
N ILE A 62 8.20 -23.78 -10.53
CA ILE A 62 7.19 -24.83 -10.61
C ILE A 62 5.87 -24.33 -10.02
N LYS A 63 5.90 -23.63 -8.87
CA LYS A 63 4.71 -23.05 -8.24
C LYS A 63 4.06 -21.96 -9.09
N LEU A 64 4.85 -21.12 -9.73
CA LEU A 64 4.34 -20.11 -10.65
C LEU A 64 3.72 -20.72 -11.91
N LEU A 65 4.35 -21.79 -12.45
CA LEU A 65 3.80 -22.52 -13.58
C LEU A 65 2.47 -23.23 -13.23
N GLU A 66 2.40 -23.88 -12.06
CA GLU A 66 1.19 -24.49 -11.51
C GLU A 66 0.06 -23.46 -11.39
N TRP A 67 0.34 -22.34 -10.74
CA TRP A 67 -0.61 -21.26 -10.59
C TRP A 67 -1.09 -20.73 -11.95
N TRP A 68 -0.20 -20.43 -12.88
CA TRP A 68 -0.55 -19.89 -14.21
C TRP A 68 -1.43 -20.84 -15.01
N ILE A 69 -1.15 -22.15 -15.00
CA ILE A 69 -2.00 -23.15 -15.69
C ILE A 69 -3.39 -23.18 -15.06
N ASN A 70 -3.50 -23.15 -13.72
CA ASN A 70 -4.76 -23.14 -12.99
C ASN A 70 -5.56 -21.84 -13.17
N GLN A 71 -4.92 -20.75 -13.61
CA GLN A 71 -5.58 -19.48 -13.98
C GLN A 71 -5.97 -19.42 -15.49
N GLY A 72 -5.95 -20.57 -16.16
CA GLY A 72 -6.33 -20.64 -17.56
C GLY A 72 -5.21 -20.43 -18.56
N ALA A 73 -3.95 -20.38 -18.10
CA ALA A 73 -2.75 -20.28 -18.94
C ALA A 73 -2.78 -19.13 -19.96
N SER A 74 -3.43 -18.01 -19.64
CA SER A 74 -3.53 -16.86 -20.54
C SER A 74 -2.18 -16.14 -20.66
N LEU A 75 -1.81 -15.78 -21.89
CA LEU A 75 -0.67 -14.90 -22.18
C LEU A 75 -1.10 -13.45 -22.48
N LYS A 76 -2.40 -13.18 -22.44
CA LYS A 76 -2.97 -11.86 -22.76
C LYS A 76 -3.50 -11.12 -21.54
N THR A 77 -3.94 -11.86 -20.53
CA THR A 77 -4.51 -11.28 -19.31
C THR A 77 -3.40 -10.69 -18.45
N SER A 78 -3.59 -9.45 -18.02
CA SER A 78 -2.64 -8.77 -17.12
C SER A 78 -2.61 -9.44 -15.74
N LEU A 79 -1.44 -9.51 -15.12
CA LEU A 79 -1.30 -9.95 -13.73
C LEU A 79 -2.10 -9.10 -12.75
N ILE A 80 -2.30 -7.81 -13.07
CA ILE A 80 -3.12 -6.89 -12.26
C ILE A 80 -4.59 -7.31 -12.29
N ASP A 81 -5.09 -7.78 -13.45
CA ASP A 81 -6.48 -8.21 -13.61
C ASP A 81 -6.74 -9.57 -12.95
N ILE A 82 -5.75 -10.46 -12.98
CA ILE A 82 -5.83 -11.79 -12.33
C ILE A 82 -5.81 -11.68 -10.81
N ARG A 83 -5.14 -10.66 -10.25
CA ARG A 83 -4.99 -10.42 -8.80
C ARG A 83 -4.52 -11.66 -8.03
N PRO A 84 -3.28 -12.13 -8.26
CA PRO A 84 -2.76 -13.30 -7.59
C PRO A 84 -2.78 -13.13 -6.06
N ASP A 85 -2.87 -14.24 -5.33
CA ASP A 85 -2.77 -14.23 -3.87
C ASP A 85 -1.39 -13.75 -3.37
N SER A 86 -1.28 -13.48 -2.07
CA SER A 86 -0.07 -12.93 -1.47
C SER A 86 1.17 -13.82 -1.63
N LYS A 87 0.99 -15.14 -1.72
CA LYS A 87 2.11 -16.11 -1.91
C LYS A 87 2.66 -15.98 -3.32
N ILE A 88 1.78 -15.97 -4.32
CA ILE A 88 2.18 -15.79 -5.73
C ILE A 88 2.78 -14.39 -5.96
N GLN A 89 2.19 -13.33 -5.37
CA GLN A 89 2.78 -11.99 -5.43
C GLN A 89 4.21 -11.97 -4.86
N SER A 90 4.43 -12.65 -3.74
CA SER A 90 5.76 -12.75 -3.13
C SER A 90 6.76 -13.47 -4.04
N LEU A 91 6.35 -14.56 -4.71
CA LEU A 91 7.18 -15.27 -5.67
C LEU A 91 7.50 -14.43 -6.91
N LEU A 92 6.52 -13.70 -7.44
CA LEU A 92 6.70 -12.79 -8.59
C LEU A 92 7.65 -11.65 -8.23
N PHE A 93 7.54 -11.08 -7.05
CA PHE A 93 8.45 -10.04 -6.59
C PHE A 93 9.88 -10.57 -6.40
N LYS A 94 10.03 -11.70 -5.68
CA LYS A 94 11.34 -12.30 -5.36
C LYS A 94 12.13 -12.70 -6.61
N ASN A 95 11.48 -13.35 -7.57
CA ASN A 95 12.17 -13.96 -8.69
C ASN A 95 12.23 -13.08 -9.95
N TYR A 96 11.30 -12.13 -10.10
CA TYR A 96 11.15 -11.31 -11.32
C TYR A 96 11.05 -9.81 -11.07
N SER A 97 11.13 -9.36 -9.82
CA SER A 97 10.96 -7.95 -9.42
C SER A 97 9.61 -7.35 -9.83
N ILE A 98 8.58 -8.22 -10.00
CA ILE A 98 7.21 -7.79 -10.35
C ILE A 98 6.48 -7.47 -9.06
N ASP A 99 6.28 -6.19 -8.77
CA ASP A 99 5.53 -5.71 -7.60
C ASP A 99 4.06 -5.43 -7.99
N LEU A 100 3.16 -6.30 -7.52
CA LEU A 100 1.71 -6.17 -7.73
C LEU A 100 0.97 -5.60 -6.51
N ARG A 101 1.68 -5.21 -5.46
CA ARG A 101 1.07 -4.58 -4.29
C ARG A 101 0.43 -3.26 -4.69
N LYS A 102 -0.72 -2.98 -4.11
CA LYS A 102 -1.34 -1.67 -4.25
C LYS A 102 -0.37 -0.62 -3.67
N LYS A 103 0.21 0.19 -4.54
CA LYS A 103 1.12 1.25 -4.10
C LYS A 103 0.36 2.25 -3.23
N PRO A 104 0.96 2.69 -2.11
CA PRO A 104 0.38 3.75 -1.31
C PRO A 104 0.33 5.06 -2.10
N TRP A 105 -0.55 5.96 -1.70
CA TRP A 105 -0.78 7.22 -2.42
C TRP A 105 0.51 8.01 -2.68
N TYR A 106 1.39 8.09 -1.71
CA TYR A 106 2.65 8.83 -1.80
C TYR A 106 3.69 8.25 -2.79
N GLU A 107 3.48 7.03 -3.29
CA GLU A 107 4.30 6.46 -4.37
C GLU A 107 3.69 6.67 -5.77
N ILE A 108 2.39 7.02 -5.83
CA ILE A 108 1.64 7.17 -7.09
C ILE A 108 1.59 8.63 -7.52
N VAL A 109 1.37 9.54 -6.54
CA VAL A 109 1.20 10.97 -6.82
C VAL A 109 2.49 11.58 -7.35
N LYS A 110 2.36 12.36 -8.42
CA LYS A 110 3.47 13.11 -9.02
C LYS A 110 3.18 14.60 -8.89
N LEU A 111 4.10 15.32 -8.27
CA LEU A 111 4.02 16.74 -8.09
C LEU A 111 5.23 17.44 -8.76
N PRO A 112 5.11 18.70 -9.16
CA PRO A 112 6.24 19.50 -9.60
C PRO A 112 7.37 19.52 -8.58
N ALA A 113 8.59 19.74 -9.03
CA ALA A 113 9.72 19.91 -8.11
C ALA A 113 9.47 21.11 -7.18
N ILE A 114 9.81 20.94 -5.91
CA ILE A 114 9.72 21.98 -4.90
C ILE A 114 11.08 22.65 -4.75
N ASP A 115 11.07 23.98 -4.65
CA ASP A 115 12.29 24.77 -4.43
C ASP A 115 12.84 24.54 -3.02
N GLU A 116 14.16 24.46 -2.88
CA GLU A 116 14.80 24.21 -1.59
C GLU A 116 14.69 25.36 -0.59
N SER A 117 14.37 26.58 -1.04
CA SER A 117 14.06 27.72 -0.16
C SER A 117 12.89 27.47 0.79
N VAL A 118 11.99 26.53 0.43
CA VAL A 118 10.88 26.10 1.25
C VAL A 118 11.33 25.57 2.61
N PHE A 119 12.43 24.82 2.66
CA PHE A 119 12.97 24.30 3.93
C PHE A 119 13.38 25.42 4.88
N ASN A 120 14.03 26.45 4.34
CA ASN A 120 14.43 27.64 5.10
C ASN A 120 13.22 28.47 5.55
N GLU A 121 12.17 28.58 4.71
CA GLU A 121 10.94 29.29 5.09
C GLU A 121 10.20 28.56 6.22
N LEU A 122 10.05 27.23 6.11
CA LEU A 122 9.41 26.41 7.14
C LEU A 122 10.19 26.43 8.45
N ASP A 123 11.52 26.38 8.41
CA ASP A 123 12.37 26.42 9.61
C ASP A 123 12.19 27.72 10.40
N LYS A 124 12.04 28.87 9.75
CA LYS A 124 11.73 30.18 10.39
C LYS A 124 10.41 30.17 11.18
N HIS A 125 9.52 29.23 10.85
CA HIS A 125 8.24 29.00 11.53
C HIS A 125 8.26 27.78 12.47
N ASN A 126 9.43 27.33 12.89
CA ASN A 126 9.66 26.17 13.75
C ASN A 126 9.16 24.84 13.15
N PHE A 127 9.13 24.68 11.83
CA PHE A 127 8.87 23.42 11.20
C PHE A 127 10.16 22.76 10.74
N SER A 128 10.43 21.55 11.20
CA SER A 128 11.39 20.68 10.51
C SER A 128 10.69 20.01 9.33
N CYS A 129 11.34 20.01 8.17
CA CYS A 129 10.80 19.51 6.93
C CYS A 129 11.82 18.64 6.21
N LYS A 130 11.39 17.51 5.67
CA LYS A 130 12.19 16.66 4.78
C LYS A 130 11.35 16.09 3.66
N LYS A 131 11.97 15.77 2.52
CA LYS A 131 11.33 15.01 1.44
C LYS A 131 11.14 13.56 1.88
N LEU A 132 10.02 12.95 1.50
CA LEU A 132 9.76 11.52 1.75
C LEU A 132 10.66 10.62 0.90
N SER A 133 11.04 11.09 -0.29
CA SER A 133 11.90 10.38 -1.24
C SER A 133 12.68 11.39 -2.09
N SER A 134 13.81 10.98 -2.64
CA SER A 134 14.55 11.76 -3.65
C SER A 134 13.79 11.90 -4.98
N GLU A 135 12.85 11.00 -5.26
CA GLU A 135 12.12 10.91 -6.53
C GLU A 135 10.83 11.72 -6.56
N ASN A 136 10.39 12.29 -5.43
CA ASN A 136 9.18 13.10 -5.35
C ASN A 136 9.36 14.34 -4.48
N SER A 137 8.40 15.26 -4.57
CA SER A 137 8.39 16.51 -3.81
C SER A 137 7.50 16.45 -2.58
N LEU A 138 7.07 15.25 -2.16
CA LEU A 138 6.23 15.06 -0.98
C LEU A 138 7.02 15.29 0.30
N LEU A 139 6.38 15.95 1.27
CA LEU A 139 7.00 16.42 2.49
C LEU A 139 6.48 15.68 3.73
N ASP A 140 7.43 15.39 4.62
CA ASP A 140 7.20 15.05 6.01
C ASP A 140 7.56 16.27 6.85
N ILE A 141 6.57 16.85 7.54
CA ILE A 141 6.70 18.09 8.30
C ILE A 141 6.34 17.85 9.76
N ARG A 142 7.19 18.37 10.64
CA ARG A 142 6.95 18.37 12.09
C ARG A 142 7.11 19.77 12.66
N TYR A 143 6.16 20.19 13.48
CA TYR A 143 6.26 21.41 14.28
C TYR A 143 7.08 21.16 15.55
N ASN A 144 8.04 22.03 15.84
CA ASN A 144 8.96 21.92 16.99
C ASN A 144 8.78 23.04 18.01
N GLY A 145 7.88 23.98 17.74
CA GLY A 145 7.58 25.07 18.68
C GLY A 145 6.61 24.62 19.79
N SER A 146 6.47 25.43 20.81
CA SER A 146 5.57 25.16 21.95
C SER A 146 4.13 25.62 21.72
N GLN A 147 3.91 26.55 20.80
CA GLN A 147 2.60 27.10 20.47
C GLN A 147 2.56 27.53 19.00
N ILE A 148 1.71 26.86 18.22
CA ILE A 148 1.48 27.20 16.82
C ILE A 148 0.56 28.40 16.70
N LEU A 149 0.90 29.32 15.81
CA LEU A 149 0.13 30.49 15.51
C LEU A 149 -0.52 30.39 14.13
N GLU A 150 -1.57 31.20 13.90
CA GLU A 150 -2.24 31.19 12.59
C GLU A 150 -1.31 31.54 11.42
N LYS A 151 -0.34 32.44 11.63
CA LYS A 151 0.69 32.77 10.62
C LYS A 151 1.52 31.55 10.20
N ASP A 152 1.81 30.65 11.15
CA ASP A 152 2.58 29.43 10.88
C ASP A 152 1.76 28.46 10.02
N LEU A 153 0.46 28.34 10.31
CA LEU A 153 -0.48 27.53 9.52
C LEU A 153 -0.72 28.11 8.12
N LEU A 154 -0.76 29.43 7.98
CA LEU A 154 -0.82 30.09 6.68
C LEU A 154 0.43 29.82 5.83
N THR A 155 1.59 29.73 6.48
CA THR A 155 2.84 29.33 5.80
C THR A 155 2.76 27.88 5.34
N LEU A 156 2.27 26.94 6.19
CA LEU A 156 2.03 25.58 5.77
C LEU A 156 1.03 25.47 4.61
N GLU A 157 -0.02 26.27 4.61
CA GLU A 157 -1.05 26.25 3.57
C GLU A 157 -0.50 26.52 2.17
N LYS A 158 0.54 27.36 2.03
CA LYS A 158 1.23 27.60 0.75
C LYS A 158 1.76 26.31 0.12
N TYR A 159 2.14 25.36 0.96
CA TYR A 159 2.73 24.07 0.57
C TYR A 159 1.76 22.88 0.72
N ALA A 160 0.48 23.15 0.95
CA ALA A 160 -0.54 22.13 1.19
C ALA A 160 -0.53 20.94 0.21
N PRO A 161 -0.33 21.13 -1.12
CA PRO A 161 -0.27 20.00 -2.06
C PRO A 161 0.90 19.04 -1.83
N TYR A 162 1.97 19.51 -1.21
CA TYR A 162 3.19 18.72 -1.00
C TYR A 162 3.20 17.98 0.34
N ILE A 163 2.34 18.39 1.30
CA ILE A 163 2.33 17.85 2.65
C ILE A 163 1.63 16.49 2.68
N THR A 164 2.39 15.45 3.01
CA THR A 164 1.90 14.07 3.06
C THR A 164 1.95 13.50 4.46
N TRP A 165 2.96 13.84 5.25
CA TRP A 165 3.02 13.52 6.68
C TRP A 165 3.13 14.82 7.46
N LEU A 166 2.26 14.98 8.45
CA LEU A 166 2.20 16.18 9.28
C LEU A 166 2.11 15.82 10.76
N ASN A 167 3.04 16.32 11.54
CA ASN A 167 3.03 16.18 12.99
C ASN A 167 2.92 17.57 13.64
N LEU A 168 1.77 17.83 14.26
CA LEU A 168 1.44 19.03 15.04
C LEU A 168 1.14 18.66 16.49
N GLY A 169 1.75 17.59 17.00
CA GLY A 169 1.59 17.20 18.40
C GLY A 169 2.19 18.23 19.36
N GLU A 170 1.59 18.40 20.55
CA GLU A 170 2.09 19.25 21.62
C GLU A 170 2.24 20.75 21.24
N SER A 171 1.46 21.20 20.26
CA SER A 171 1.60 22.54 19.66
C SER A 171 0.56 23.55 20.13
N ARG A 172 -0.26 23.22 21.12
CA ARG A 172 -1.41 24.04 21.56
C ARG A 172 -2.34 24.41 20.38
N LEU A 173 -2.50 23.47 19.45
CA LEU A 173 -3.40 23.61 18.32
C LEU A 173 -4.85 23.85 18.81
N LYS A 174 -5.55 24.78 18.18
CA LYS A 174 -6.96 25.10 18.49
C LYS A 174 -7.90 24.42 17.48
N ASP A 175 -9.15 24.22 17.89
CA ASP A 175 -10.22 23.68 17.02
C ASP A 175 -10.33 24.47 15.69
N SER A 176 -10.26 25.79 15.75
CA SER A 176 -10.33 26.68 14.56
C SER A 176 -9.17 26.48 13.56
N HIS A 177 -8.08 25.86 13.98
CA HIS A 177 -6.90 25.63 13.13
C HIS A 177 -7.06 24.43 12.19
N ILE A 178 -8.00 23.51 12.46
CA ILE A 178 -8.19 22.29 11.65
C ILE A 178 -8.59 22.61 10.21
N LYS A 179 -9.26 23.75 9.97
CA LYS A 179 -9.60 24.25 8.62
C LYS A 179 -8.37 24.39 7.69
N PHE A 180 -7.19 24.70 8.22
CA PHE A 180 -5.96 24.81 7.44
C PHE A 180 -5.46 23.41 7.02
N ILE A 181 -5.55 22.44 7.92
CA ILE A 181 -5.11 21.06 7.69
C ILE A 181 -5.98 20.38 6.63
N SER A 182 -7.30 20.64 6.61
CA SER A 182 -8.23 20.05 5.65
C SER A 182 -7.98 20.45 4.17
N LYS A 183 -7.09 21.41 3.94
CA LYS A 183 -6.63 21.81 2.59
C LYS A 183 -5.49 20.94 2.04
N MET A 184 -4.85 20.14 2.89
CA MET A 184 -3.69 19.31 2.55
C MET A 184 -4.14 17.98 1.94
N LYS A 185 -4.57 18.00 0.66
CA LYS A 185 -5.24 16.86 0.00
C LYS A 185 -4.40 15.60 -0.16
N ASN A 186 -3.07 15.72 -0.12
CA ASN A 186 -2.15 14.58 -0.20
C ASN A 186 -1.74 14.03 1.16
N LEU A 187 -2.38 14.49 2.26
CA LEU A 187 -2.08 14.06 3.60
C LEU A 187 -2.47 12.59 3.81
N THR A 188 -1.50 11.77 4.22
CA THR A 188 -1.70 10.35 4.54
C THR A 188 -1.47 10.04 6.01
N ARG A 189 -0.65 10.83 6.70
CA ARG A 189 -0.40 10.67 8.14
C ARG A 189 -0.54 12.00 8.86
N LEU A 190 -1.40 12.04 9.86
CA LEU A 190 -1.64 13.23 10.67
C LEU A 190 -1.51 12.90 12.15
N SER A 191 -0.66 13.65 12.85
CA SER A 191 -0.43 13.53 14.27
C SER A 191 -0.83 14.83 14.96
N LEU A 192 -1.86 14.75 15.82
CA LEU A 192 -2.46 15.86 16.56
C LEU A 192 -2.41 15.64 18.08
N GLN A 193 -1.61 14.69 18.53
CA GLN A 193 -1.53 14.26 19.93
C GLN A 193 -1.25 15.44 20.89
N LYS A 194 -1.76 15.32 22.12
CA LYS A 194 -1.54 16.28 23.22
C LYS A 194 -1.96 17.72 22.87
N ASN A 195 -3.01 17.87 22.08
CA ASN A 195 -3.69 19.14 21.83
C ASN A 195 -5.11 19.11 22.43
N ASN A 196 -5.64 20.26 22.83
CA ASN A 196 -6.98 20.34 23.42
C ASN A 196 -8.06 20.42 22.31
N LEU A 197 -8.13 19.39 21.46
CA LEU A 197 -9.05 19.29 20.32
C LEU A 197 -10.28 18.47 20.70
N LYS A 198 -11.45 18.94 20.28
CA LYS A 198 -12.74 18.24 20.40
C LYS A 198 -13.08 17.52 19.10
N THR A 199 -13.97 16.52 19.17
CA THR A 199 -14.41 15.71 18.02
C THR A 199 -14.97 16.55 16.88
N ASP A 200 -15.86 17.49 17.18
CA ASP A 200 -16.50 18.35 16.18
C ASP A 200 -15.49 19.13 15.31
N ALA A 201 -14.38 19.56 15.91
CA ALA A 201 -13.34 20.28 15.21
C ALA A 201 -12.69 19.44 14.09
N LEU A 202 -12.75 18.12 14.19
CA LEU A 202 -12.09 17.20 13.26
C LEU A 202 -12.95 16.89 12.01
N LYS A 203 -14.23 17.30 11.97
CA LYS A 203 -15.13 17.06 10.83
C LYS A 203 -14.55 17.51 9.48
N PRO A 204 -13.82 18.65 9.36
CA PRO A 204 -13.20 19.05 8.09
C PRO A 204 -12.17 18.03 7.55
N LEU A 205 -11.64 17.14 8.39
CA LEU A 205 -10.70 16.10 7.96
C LEU A 205 -11.36 15.00 7.11
N LEU A 206 -12.70 14.88 7.12
CA LEU A 206 -13.46 13.99 6.22
C LEU A 206 -13.26 14.35 4.74
N ASN A 207 -12.80 15.57 4.43
CA ASN A 207 -12.45 15.98 3.06
C ASN A 207 -11.07 15.50 2.60
N LEU A 208 -10.36 14.71 3.42
CA LEU A 208 -9.03 14.17 3.12
C LEU A 208 -9.17 12.73 2.61
N ASP A 209 -9.15 12.55 1.29
CA ASP A 209 -9.39 11.26 0.64
C ASP A 209 -8.25 10.23 0.82
N HIS A 210 -7.09 10.65 1.35
CA HIS A 210 -5.89 9.81 1.42
C HIS A 210 -5.34 9.61 2.83
N ILE A 211 -6.03 10.13 3.87
CA ILE A 211 -5.57 10.00 5.25
C ILE A 211 -5.68 8.54 5.72
N GLU A 212 -4.53 7.92 6.01
CA GLU A 212 -4.45 6.53 6.44
C GLU A 212 -4.23 6.37 7.95
N ILE A 213 -3.48 7.29 8.55
CA ILE A 213 -3.12 7.23 9.96
C ILE A 213 -3.44 8.55 10.65
N LEU A 214 -4.25 8.47 11.70
CA LEU A 214 -4.64 9.62 12.53
C LEU A 214 -4.28 9.36 13.99
N ASN A 215 -3.42 10.23 14.55
CA ASN A 215 -3.05 10.15 15.97
C ASN A 215 -3.69 11.28 16.77
N LEU A 216 -4.60 10.91 17.66
CA LEU A 216 -5.36 11.79 18.56
C LEU A 216 -5.08 11.50 20.04
N HIS A 217 -3.95 10.82 20.34
CA HIS A 217 -3.54 10.53 21.71
C HIS A 217 -3.58 11.80 22.59
N SER A 218 -4.16 11.70 23.78
CA SER A 218 -4.28 12.83 24.74
C SER A 218 -4.96 14.07 24.16
N THR A 219 -6.02 13.88 23.38
CA THR A 219 -6.95 14.94 22.97
C THR A 219 -8.30 14.84 23.73
N LYS A 220 -9.22 15.76 23.49
CA LYS A 220 -10.56 15.76 24.09
C LYS A 220 -11.64 15.16 23.18
N VAL A 221 -11.23 14.27 22.28
CA VAL A 221 -12.19 13.55 21.45
C VAL A 221 -12.96 12.53 22.25
N ASP A 222 -14.23 12.38 21.92
CA ASP A 222 -15.20 11.48 22.56
C ASP A 222 -15.71 10.43 21.56
N ARG A 223 -16.76 9.68 21.96
CA ARG A 223 -17.37 8.61 21.16
C ARG A 223 -17.85 9.03 19.77
N GLU A 224 -18.14 10.31 19.54
CA GLU A 224 -18.57 10.79 18.22
C GLU A 224 -17.47 10.68 17.15
N ILE A 225 -16.20 10.48 17.57
CA ILE A 225 -15.09 10.21 16.65
C ILE A 225 -15.34 8.97 15.78
N PHE A 226 -16.12 8.01 16.23
CA PHE A 226 -16.43 6.80 15.46
C PHE A 226 -17.26 7.10 14.20
N GLU A 227 -18.13 8.14 14.23
CA GLU A 227 -18.82 8.60 13.04
C GLU A 227 -17.83 9.14 11.98
N LEU A 228 -16.82 9.88 12.42
CA LEU A 228 -15.76 10.36 11.54
C LEU A 228 -14.94 9.20 10.94
N ILE A 229 -14.60 8.22 11.76
CA ILE A 229 -13.85 7.02 11.32
C ILE A 229 -14.67 6.24 10.28
N GLU A 230 -15.96 6.00 10.54
CA GLU A 230 -16.87 5.25 9.65
C GLU A 230 -17.06 5.94 8.29
N ASN A 231 -17.12 7.26 8.28
CA ASN A 231 -17.29 8.06 7.06
C ASN A 231 -15.95 8.32 6.32
N SER A 232 -14.81 7.91 6.87
CA SER A 232 -13.52 8.08 6.20
C SER A 232 -13.31 7.02 5.12
N LYS A 233 -12.84 7.45 3.95
CA LYS A 233 -12.60 6.56 2.80
C LYS A 233 -11.28 5.80 2.85
N SER A 234 -10.34 6.23 3.70
CA SER A 234 -8.94 5.80 3.59
C SER A 234 -8.27 5.50 4.92
N LEU A 235 -8.89 5.78 6.06
CA LEU A 235 -8.33 5.48 7.37
C LEU A 235 -8.08 3.98 7.53
N LYS A 236 -6.90 3.67 8.03
CA LYS A 236 -6.45 2.31 8.36
C LYS A 236 -6.12 2.17 9.83
N LYS A 237 -5.67 3.28 10.46
CA LYS A 237 -5.25 3.24 11.85
C LYS A 237 -5.53 4.57 12.57
N VAL A 238 -6.15 4.49 13.75
CA VAL A 238 -6.45 5.64 14.62
C VAL A 238 -5.94 5.36 16.03
N PHE A 239 -5.23 6.33 16.62
CA PHE A 239 -4.75 6.25 17.99
C PHE A 239 -5.56 7.15 18.90
N LEU A 240 -6.21 6.56 19.94
CA LEU A 240 -7.14 7.19 20.87
C LEU A 240 -6.73 7.03 22.34
N TRP A 241 -5.44 6.75 22.64
CA TRP A 241 -5.00 6.68 24.04
C TRP A 241 -5.23 7.99 24.78
N ASN A 242 -5.65 7.88 26.05
CA ASN A 242 -5.88 9.02 26.92
C ASN A 242 -6.79 10.10 26.30
N THR A 243 -7.87 9.64 25.68
CA THR A 243 -8.99 10.47 25.20
C THR A 243 -10.22 10.26 26.08
N LEU A 244 -11.38 10.83 25.70
CA LEU A 244 -12.64 10.59 26.39
C LEU A 244 -13.34 9.31 25.93
N VAL A 245 -12.75 8.59 24.98
CA VAL A 245 -13.25 7.29 24.46
C VAL A 245 -12.82 6.18 25.41
N THR A 246 -13.74 5.33 25.82
CA THR A 246 -13.48 4.20 26.73
C THR A 246 -12.95 2.98 25.99
N SER A 247 -12.20 2.11 26.68
CA SER A 247 -11.70 0.83 26.15
C SER A 247 -12.84 -0.04 25.63
N LYS A 248 -13.98 -0.08 26.33
CA LYS A 248 -15.16 -0.85 25.92
C LYS A 248 -15.73 -0.36 24.58
N GLU A 249 -15.79 0.95 24.35
CA GLU A 249 -16.24 1.53 23.07
C GLU A 249 -15.27 1.18 21.95
N ILE A 250 -13.96 1.26 22.19
CA ILE A 250 -12.92 0.88 21.22
C ILE A 250 -13.03 -0.59 20.85
N ASN A 251 -13.15 -1.49 21.83
CA ASN A 251 -13.26 -2.92 21.60
C ASN A 251 -14.51 -3.27 20.77
N ASN A 252 -15.64 -2.65 21.06
CA ASN A 252 -16.88 -2.82 20.30
C ASN A 252 -16.72 -2.38 18.84
N GLN A 253 -16.02 -1.27 18.59
CA GLN A 253 -15.83 -0.75 17.23
C GLN A 253 -14.79 -1.56 16.43
N ASN A 254 -13.72 -2.05 17.06
CA ASN A 254 -12.76 -2.94 16.40
C ASN A 254 -13.40 -4.25 15.91
N GLN A 255 -14.48 -4.72 16.57
CA GLN A 255 -15.25 -5.87 16.09
C GLN A 255 -16.16 -5.52 14.90
N LYS A 256 -16.57 -4.26 14.78
CA LYS A 256 -17.48 -3.77 13.73
C LYS A 256 -16.74 -3.38 12.44
N TYR A 257 -15.55 -2.79 12.56
CA TYR A 257 -14.83 -2.23 11.41
C TYR A 257 -13.81 -3.22 10.84
N GLU A 258 -14.09 -3.72 9.64
CA GLU A 258 -13.11 -4.47 8.86
C GLU A 258 -12.09 -3.52 8.21
N GLY A 259 -10.79 -3.71 8.50
CA GLY A 259 -9.71 -2.97 7.84
C GLY A 259 -9.30 -1.65 8.50
N ILE A 260 -9.93 -1.24 9.61
CA ILE A 260 -9.50 -0.08 10.41
C ILE A 260 -9.09 -0.56 11.80
N GLU A 261 -7.85 -0.32 12.19
CA GLU A 261 -7.33 -0.62 13.52
C GLU A 261 -7.49 0.61 14.42
N ILE A 262 -8.28 0.50 15.48
CA ILE A 262 -8.43 1.54 16.51
C ILE A 262 -7.64 1.11 17.74
N VAL A 263 -6.64 1.91 18.11
CA VAL A 263 -5.72 1.63 19.22
C VAL A 263 -6.00 2.62 20.35
N GLY A 264 -6.31 2.11 21.52
CA GLY A 264 -6.62 2.93 22.70
C GLY A 264 -6.12 2.31 23.99
N ASN A 265 -6.62 2.79 25.13
CA ASN A 265 -6.26 2.26 26.44
C ASN A 265 -6.61 0.76 26.51
N LEU A 266 -5.69 -0.02 27.04
CA LEU A 266 -5.97 -1.39 27.50
C LEU A 266 -6.66 -1.29 28.87
N GLU A 267 -7.61 -2.18 29.13
CA GLU A 267 -8.19 -2.32 30.47
C GLU A 267 -7.17 -2.86 31.44
#